data_f02dbad1314394b320cd0f9c4611d023
#
_entry.id   f02dbad1314394b320cd0f9c4611d023
#
_cell.length_a   1.000
_cell.length_b   1.000
_cell.length_c   1.000
_cell.angle_alpha   90.00
_cell.angle_beta   90.00
_cell.angle_gamma   90.00
#
_symmetry.space_group_name_H-M   'P 1'
#
loop_
_entity.id
_entity.type
_entity.pdbx_description
1 polymer ?
#
loop_
_entity_poly.entity_id
_entity_poly.type
_entity_poly.pdbx_seq_one_letter_code
_entity_poly.pdbx_strand_id
1 'polypeptide(L)'
;MLKFKQKFIDRYSELTDFDAFKEYSEKRIRKSFRVNTLKSTVSNTKKRLEKYFEVEPVPWCKEGFFIKDTKRIAVGNLREYMLGYIYIQEASSMIPPTILKPKPGDFVLDMAAAPGSKTTQMAAMMKNEGLLIANDYKYDRLKSLSSNLQRCGVANTATTLQEGRFFKGFS
;
A
#
# COMPACT_ATOMS: atom_id res chain seq x y z
N MET A 1 25.58 -12.17 -0.56
CA MET A 1 25.85 -11.19 -1.62
C MET A 1 25.04 -11.60 -2.85
N LEU A 2 24.17 -10.74 -3.34
CA LEU A 2 23.37 -11.01 -4.54
C LEU A 2 24.28 -11.08 -5.77
N LYS A 3 24.14 -12.15 -6.56
CA LYS A 3 24.85 -12.28 -7.85
C LYS A 3 23.93 -11.77 -8.96
N PHE A 4 24.26 -10.63 -9.55
CA PHE A 4 23.55 -10.08 -10.71
C PHE A 4 24.11 -10.71 -12.00
N LYS A 5 23.23 -11.00 -12.95
CA LYS A 5 23.63 -11.44 -14.30
C LYS A 5 24.24 -10.27 -15.08
N GLN A 6 25.22 -10.54 -15.96
CA GLN A 6 25.92 -9.49 -16.71
C GLN A 6 24.94 -8.56 -17.46
N LYS A 7 23.97 -9.12 -18.18
CA LYS A 7 22.94 -8.31 -18.89
C LYS A 7 22.14 -7.37 -17.98
N PHE A 8 21.99 -7.72 -16.71
CA PHE A 8 21.33 -6.87 -15.72
C PHE A 8 22.27 -5.72 -15.32
N ILE A 9 23.54 -6.04 -15.06
CA ILE A 9 24.57 -5.04 -14.74
C ILE A 9 24.68 -4.02 -15.88
N ASP A 10 24.87 -4.49 -17.10
CA ASP A 10 24.99 -3.64 -18.29
C ASP A 10 23.79 -2.69 -18.41
N ARG A 11 22.57 -3.23 -18.31
CA ARG A 11 21.33 -2.45 -18.42
C ARG A 11 21.19 -1.37 -17.35
N TYR A 12 21.50 -1.69 -16.10
CA TYR A 12 21.33 -0.73 -14.99
C TYR A 12 22.48 0.25 -14.87
N SER A 13 23.70 -0.10 -15.33
CA SER A 13 24.82 0.84 -15.41
C SER A 13 24.58 1.98 -16.42
N GLU A 14 23.73 1.74 -17.45
CA GLU A 14 23.30 2.81 -18.36
C GLU A 14 22.26 3.76 -17.73
N LEU A 15 21.53 3.31 -16.71
CA LEU A 15 20.39 4.04 -16.14
C LEU A 15 20.72 4.78 -14.85
N THR A 16 21.71 4.27 -14.10
CA THR A 16 22.05 4.82 -12.76
C THR A 16 23.46 4.37 -12.36
N ASP A 17 23.98 4.94 -11.26
CA ASP A 17 25.15 4.41 -10.57
C ASP A 17 24.87 2.98 -10.07
N PHE A 18 25.50 2.00 -10.72
CA PHE A 18 25.25 0.59 -10.44
C PHE A 18 25.74 0.16 -9.05
N ASP A 19 26.82 0.74 -8.54
CA ASP A 19 27.35 0.39 -7.23
C ASP A 19 26.42 0.88 -6.12
N ALA A 20 25.93 2.11 -6.21
CA ALA A 20 24.90 2.63 -5.33
C ALA A 20 23.60 1.80 -5.43
N PHE A 21 23.16 1.48 -6.65
CA PHE A 21 21.98 0.62 -6.87
C PHE A 21 22.12 -0.75 -6.20
N LYS A 22 23.29 -1.39 -6.36
CA LYS A 22 23.60 -2.68 -5.73
C LYS A 22 23.57 -2.61 -4.21
N GLU A 23 24.22 -1.59 -3.62
CA GLU A 23 24.21 -1.36 -2.18
C GLU A 23 22.78 -1.23 -1.65
N TYR A 24 21.93 -0.42 -2.30
CA TYR A 24 20.53 -0.26 -1.89
C TYR A 24 19.70 -1.53 -2.11
N SER A 25 19.99 -2.32 -3.14
CA SER A 25 19.29 -3.59 -3.40
C SER A 25 19.58 -4.67 -2.35
N GLU A 26 20.71 -4.58 -1.65
CA GLU A 26 21.08 -5.50 -0.56
C GLU A 26 20.52 -5.04 0.80
N LYS A 27 20.08 -3.77 0.92
CA LYS A 27 19.49 -3.25 2.17
C LYS A 27 18.11 -3.85 2.39
N ARG A 28 17.82 -4.25 3.62
CA ARG A 28 16.48 -4.69 3.99
C ARG A 28 15.50 -3.51 3.92
N ILE A 29 14.39 -3.71 3.23
CA ILE A 29 13.29 -2.76 3.21
C ILE A 29 12.74 -2.63 4.63
N ARG A 30 12.61 -1.40 5.11
CA ARG A 30 12.02 -1.10 6.41
C ARG A 30 10.55 -1.51 6.41
N LYS A 31 10.15 -2.30 7.41
CA LYS A 31 8.74 -2.62 7.60
C LYS A 31 7.95 -1.34 7.88
N SER A 32 6.78 -1.24 7.27
CA SER A 32 5.89 -0.10 7.47
C SER A 32 4.42 -0.53 7.44
N PHE A 33 3.58 0.31 8.01
CA PHE A 33 2.13 0.17 7.94
C PHE A 33 1.48 1.54 7.76
N ARG A 34 0.25 1.53 7.32
CA ARG A 34 -0.60 2.72 7.21
C ARG A 34 -1.84 2.54 8.11
N VAL A 35 -2.16 3.58 8.86
CA VAL A 35 -3.41 3.64 9.62
C VAL A 35 -4.59 3.79 8.65
N ASN A 36 -5.63 3.00 8.88
CA ASN A 36 -6.89 3.08 8.13
C ASN A 36 -7.83 4.09 8.81
N THR A 37 -7.93 5.26 8.24
CA THR A 37 -8.75 6.36 8.78
C THR A 37 -10.26 6.17 8.60
N LEU A 38 -10.70 5.16 7.85
CA LEU A 38 -12.12 4.75 7.84
C LEU A 38 -12.56 4.11 9.17
N LYS A 39 -11.61 3.53 9.93
CA LYS A 39 -11.94 2.75 11.13
C LYS A 39 -11.37 3.32 12.42
N SER A 40 -10.31 4.14 12.36
CA SER A 40 -9.68 4.68 13.56
C SER A 40 -8.90 5.96 13.25
N THR A 41 -8.66 6.77 14.25
CA THR A 41 -7.77 7.92 14.13
C THR A 41 -6.30 7.49 14.18
N VAL A 42 -5.43 8.30 13.56
CA VAL A 42 -3.98 8.09 13.59
C VAL A 42 -3.47 8.05 15.03
N SER A 43 -3.89 9.00 15.86
CA SER A 43 -3.47 9.09 17.26
C SER A 43 -3.84 7.86 18.07
N ASN A 44 -5.10 7.40 17.98
CA ASN A 44 -5.57 6.23 18.73
C ASN A 44 -4.84 4.95 18.30
N THR A 45 -4.67 4.76 16.99
CA THR A 45 -4.01 3.57 16.47
C THR A 45 -2.52 3.56 16.81
N LYS A 46 -1.84 4.72 16.71
CA LYS A 46 -0.46 4.86 17.13
C LYS A 46 -0.25 4.47 18.58
N LYS A 47 -1.03 5.02 19.52
CA LYS A 47 -0.98 4.66 20.95
C LYS A 47 -1.16 3.17 21.22
N ARG A 48 -2.00 2.48 20.44
CA ARG A 48 -2.20 1.03 20.56
C ARG A 48 -0.95 0.26 20.12
N LEU A 49 -0.33 0.69 19.03
CA LEU A 49 0.81 -0.01 18.42
C LEU A 49 2.13 0.25 19.16
N GLU A 50 2.29 1.41 19.80
CA GLU A 50 3.44 1.73 20.64
C GLU A 50 3.63 0.80 21.84
N LYS A 51 2.61 0.01 22.18
CA LYS A 51 2.71 -1.07 23.18
C LYS A 51 3.54 -2.26 22.67
N TYR A 52 3.64 -2.43 21.37
CA TYR A 52 4.30 -3.57 20.73
C TYR A 52 5.67 -3.23 20.16
N PHE A 53 5.82 -2.02 19.56
CA PHE A 53 7.04 -1.59 18.91
C PHE A 53 7.12 -0.05 18.79
N GLU A 54 8.32 0.45 18.63
CA GLU A 54 8.51 1.86 18.30
C GLU A 54 8.13 2.14 16.85
N VAL A 55 7.53 3.31 16.62
CA VAL A 55 7.11 3.75 15.28
C VAL A 55 7.72 5.11 14.94
N GLU A 56 8.04 5.30 13.67
CA GLU A 56 8.56 6.55 13.11
C GLU A 56 7.68 6.97 11.94
N PRO A 57 7.25 8.24 11.84
CA PRO A 57 6.41 8.70 10.73
C PRO A 57 7.07 8.47 9.37
N VAL A 58 6.26 8.10 8.37
CA VAL A 58 6.66 8.14 6.96
C VAL A 58 6.53 9.58 6.47
N PRO A 59 7.61 10.23 6.00
CA PRO A 59 7.60 11.68 5.73
C PRO A 59 6.57 12.14 4.70
N TRP A 60 6.21 11.27 3.75
CA TRP A 60 5.28 11.57 2.66
C TRP A 60 3.85 11.07 2.88
N CYS A 61 3.57 10.41 4.01
CA CYS A 61 2.24 9.89 4.30
C CYS A 61 1.93 10.05 5.79
N LYS A 62 1.06 10.98 6.12
CA LYS A 62 0.70 11.31 7.52
C LYS A 62 0.05 10.17 8.29
N GLU A 63 -0.54 9.20 7.60
CA GLU A 63 -1.10 7.97 8.15
C GLU A 63 -0.08 6.83 8.19
N GLY A 64 1.09 6.99 7.55
CA GLY A 64 2.14 5.99 7.41
C GLY A 64 3.16 6.01 8.53
N PHE A 65 3.61 4.82 8.94
CA PHE A 65 4.63 4.66 9.97
C PHE A 65 5.60 3.55 9.60
N PHE A 66 6.91 3.81 9.78
CA PHE A 66 7.93 2.78 9.83
C PHE A 66 7.93 2.11 11.19
N ILE A 67 8.23 0.83 11.21
CA ILE A 67 8.43 0.05 12.44
C ILE A 67 9.93 -0.02 12.73
N LYS A 68 10.33 0.46 13.89
CA LYS A 68 11.66 0.22 14.45
C LYS A 68 11.61 -1.16 15.11
N ASP A 69 12.12 -2.16 14.41
CA ASP A 69 12.02 -3.56 14.82
C ASP A 69 13.03 -3.86 15.92
N THR A 70 12.58 -3.83 17.15
CA THR A 70 13.33 -4.33 18.30
C THR A 70 12.81 -5.67 18.81
N LYS A 71 11.64 -6.14 18.33
CA LYS A 71 10.99 -7.39 18.76
C LYS A 71 10.50 -8.17 17.54
N ARG A 72 10.57 -9.50 17.59
CA ARG A 72 10.07 -10.40 16.53
C ARG A 72 8.55 -10.52 16.53
N ILE A 73 7.83 -9.40 16.48
CA ILE A 73 6.37 -9.40 16.43
C ILE A 73 5.93 -9.46 14.96
N ALA A 74 5.11 -10.46 14.63
CA ALA A 74 4.46 -10.54 13.33
C ALA A 74 3.26 -9.56 13.31
N VAL A 75 3.41 -8.43 12.65
CA VAL A 75 2.37 -7.37 12.57
C VAL A 75 1.04 -7.91 12.05
N GLY A 76 1.08 -8.91 11.15
CA GLY A 76 -0.11 -9.57 10.62
C GLY A 76 -0.94 -10.35 11.65
N ASN A 77 -0.36 -10.66 12.82
CA ASN A 77 -1.06 -11.35 13.91
C ASN A 77 -1.66 -10.38 14.93
N LEU A 78 -1.44 -9.08 14.77
CA LEU A 78 -2.01 -8.09 15.66
C LEU A 78 -3.50 -7.93 15.45
N ARG A 79 -4.24 -7.72 16.54
CA ARG A 79 -5.67 -7.42 16.51
C ARG A 79 -5.98 -6.21 15.63
N GLU A 80 -5.13 -5.18 15.65
CA GLU A 80 -5.25 -3.98 14.85
C GLU A 80 -5.19 -4.26 13.34
N TYR A 81 -4.37 -5.22 12.92
CA TYR A 81 -4.35 -5.67 11.53
C TYR A 81 -5.60 -6.49 11.18
N MET A 82 -5.97 -7.45 12.02
CA MET A 82 -7.12 -8.33 11.78
C MET A 82 -8.44 -7.56 11.69
N LEU A 83 -8.59 -6.53 12.52
CA LEU A 83 -9.77 -5.63 12.53
C LEU A 83 -9.71 -4.54 11.44
N GLY A 84 -8.62 -4.47 10.68
CA GLY A 84 -8.47 -3.50 9.60
C GLY A 84 -8.20 -2.06 10.05
N TYR A 85 -7.71 -1.84 11.27
CA TYR A 85 -7.27 -0.51 11.74
C TYR A 85 -5.96 -0.09 11.10
N ILE A 86 -5.17 -1.07 10.64
CA ILE A 86 -3.95 -0.84 9.87
C ILE A 86 -3.91 -1.71 8.62
N TYR A 87 -3.16 -1.23 7.63
CA TYR A 87 -2.74 -1.98 6.46
C TYR A 87 -1.22 -2.08 6.45
N ILE A 88 -0.67 -3.30 6.35
CA ILE A 88 0.77 -3.49 6.16
C ILE A 88 1.09 -3.07 4.73
N GLN A 89 1.82 -1.98 4.57
CA GLN A 89 2.08 -1.37 3.28
C GLN A 89 3.52 -0.87 3.25
N GLU A 90 4.22 -1.15 2.18
CA GLU A 90 5.54 -0.58 1.94
C GLU A 90 5.43 0.93 1.78
N ALA A 91 6.36 1.68 2.38
CA ALA A 91 6.29 3.13 2.43
C ALA A 91 6.30 3.78 1.03
N SER A 92 7.07 3.24 0.08
CA SER A 92 7.07 3.69 -1.33
C SER A 92 5.70 3.51 -1.98
N SER A 93 4.99 2.43 -1.63
CA SER A 93 3.65 2.15 -2.14
C SER A 93 2.58 3.13 -1.65
N MET A 94 2.87 3.93 -0.62
CA MET A 94 1.98 4.99 -0.14
C MET A 94 2.05 6.27 -1.00
N ILE A 95 3.11 6.45 -1.81
CA ILE A 95 3.37 7.66 -2.60
C ILE A 95 2.27 7.92 -3.65
N PRO A 96 1.89 6.96 -4.53
CA PRO A 96 0.95 7.25 -5.60
C PRO A 96 -0.40 7.82 -5.12
N PRO A 97 -1.07 7.27 -4.09
CA PRO A 97 -2.28 7.87 -3.56
C PRO A 97 -2.07 9.27 -2.96
N THR A 98 -0.92 9.52 -2.32
CA THR A 98 -0.63 10.84 -1.74
C THR A 98 -0.36 11.92 -2.80
N ILE A 99 0.11 11.52 -3.99
CA ILE A 99 0.26 12.43 -5.13
C ILE A 99 -1.09 12.66 -5.82
N LEU A 100 -1.85 11.59 -6.07
CA LEU A 100 -3.17 11.65 -6.70
C LEU A 100 -4.16 12.47 -5.87
N LYS A 101 -4.14 12.33 -4.53
CA LYS A 101 -4.98 13.06 -3.57
C LYS A 101 -6.48 13.01 -3.90
N PRO A 102 -7.06 11.82 -4.07
CA PRO A 102 -8.48 11.72 -4.37
C PRO A 102 -9.31 12.31 -3.23
N LYS A 103 -10.42 12.95 -3.58
CA LYS A 103 -11.34 13.63 -2.66
C LYS A 103 -12.65 12.86 -2.55
N PRO A 104 -13.42 13.07 -1.47
CA PRO A 104 -14.80 12.62 -1.41
C PRO A 104 -15.60 13.05 -2.64
N GLY A 105 -16.32 12.11 -3.26
CA GLY A 105 -17.08 12.31 -4.47
C GLY A 105 -16.35 12.05 -5.79
N ASP A 106 -15.04 11.90 -5.79
CA ASP A 106 -14.27 11.64 -7.02
C ASP A 106 -14.58 10.26 -7.63
N PHE A 107 -14.34 10.16 -8.95
CA PHE A 107 -14.25 8.90 -9.69
C PHE A 107 -12.79 8.52 -9.89
N VAL A 108 -12.39 7.36 -9.38
CA VAL A 108 -11.00 6.91 -9.41
C VAL A 108 -10.90 5.49 -9.99
N LEU A 109 -9.90 5.26 -10.83
CA LEU A 109 -9.56 3.95 -11.36
C LEU A 109 -8.20 3.48 -10.83
N ASP A 110 -8.18 2.35 -10.13
CA ASP A 110 -6.97 1.59 -9.80
C ASP A 110 -6.84 0.42 -10.78
N MET A 111 -6.02 0.57 -11.82
CA MET A 111 -5.91 -0.39 -12.91
C MET A 111 -5.21 -1.71 -12.54
N ALA A 112 -4.45 -1.73 -11.45
CA ALA A 112 -3.70 -2.90 -10.95
C ALA A 112 -3.82 -2.98 -9.43
N ALA A 113 -5.05 -3.16 -8.96
CA ALA A 113 -5.46 -2.89 -7.58
C ALA A 113 -4.96 -3.92 -6.57
N ALA A 114 -4.92 -5.20 -6.96
CA ALA A 114 -4.63 -6.26 -6.00
C ALA A 114 -3.17 -6.19 -5.46
N PRO A 115 -2.99 -6.39 -4.17
CA PRO A 115 -3.92 -6.87 -3.14
C PRO A 115 -4.77 -5.79 -2.45
N GLY A 116 -4.79 -4.54 -2.92
CA GLY A 116 -5.66 -3.48 -2.41
C GLY A 116 -4.97 -2.43 -1.52
N SER A 117 -3.66 -2.37 -1.50
CA SER A 117 -2.91 -1.42 -0.65
C SER A 117 -3.21 0.05 -1.02
N LYS A 118 -3.12 0.38 -2.32
CA LYS A 118 -3.42 1.73 -2.82
C LYS A 118 -4.92 2.00 -2.86
N THR A 119 -5.70 1.00 -3.27
CA THR A 119 -7.17 1.06 -3.29
C THR A 119 -7.74 1.42 -1.91
N THR A 120 -7.33 0.70 -0.85
CA THR A 120 -7.81 0.99 0.52
C THR A 120 -7.31 2.33 1.05
N GLN A 121 -6.16 2.82 0.59
CA GLN A 121 -5.66 4.15 0.91
C GLN A 121 -6.53 5.24 0.26
N MET A 122 -6.82 5.08 -1.03
CA MET A 122 -7.67 6.01 -1.77
C MET A 122 -9.10 6.04 -1.23
N ALA A 123 -9.69 4.88 -0.94
CA ALA A 123 -11.01 4.80 -0.32
C ALA A 123 -11.06 5.53 1.04
N ALA A 124 -9.99 5.45 1.84
CA ALA A 124 -9.89 6.19 3.10
C ALA A 124 -9.76 7.70 2.89
N MET A 125 -9.00 8.16 1.88
CA MET A 125 -8.91 9.57 1.50
C MET A 125 -10.25 10.11 0.98
N MET A 126 -10.99 9.29 0.23
CA MET A 126 -12.33 9.57 -0.28
C MET A 126 -13.43 9.44 0.77
N LYS A 127 -13.13 8.96 1.98
CA LYS A 127 -14.10 8.72 3.08
C LYS A 127 -15.27 7.79 2.67
N ASN A 128 -15.03 6.84 1.77
CA ASN A 128 -16.05 5.98 1.15
C ASN A 128 -17.11 6.76 0.33
N GLU A 129 -16.81 7.96 -0.13
CA GLU A 129 -17.69 8.75 -1.00
C GLU A 129 -17.17 8.71 -2.45
N GLY A 130 -18.07 8.87 -3.44
CA GLY A 130 -17.73 8.74 -4.86
C GLY A 130 -17.64 7.29 -5.32
N LEU A 131 -16.86 7.02 -6.37
CA LEU A 131 -16.68 5.67 -6.92
C LEU A 131 -15.21 5.36 -7.16
N LEU A 132 -14.74 4.23 -6.62
CA LEU A 132 -13.43 3.69 -6.87
C LEU A 132 -13.55 2.36 -7.63
N ILE A 133 -13.07 2.32 -8.88
CA ILE A 133 -12.99 1.07 -9.65
C ILE A 133 -11.63 0.43 -9.38
N ALA A 134 -11.66 -0.78 -8.81
CA ALA A 134 -10.48 -1.54 -8.48
C ALA A 134 -10.36 -2.75 -9.42
N ASN A 135 -9.48 -2.63 -10.41
CA ASN A 135 -9.26 -3.64 -11.43
C ASN A 135 -8.03 -4.49 -11.15
N ASP A 136 -8.10 -5.75 -11.50
CA ASP A 136 -6.89 -6.57 -11.70
C ASP A 136 -7.16 -7.55 -12.86
N TYR A 137 -6.10 -7.96 -13.58
CA TYR A 137 -6.29 -8.86 -14.70
C TYR A 137 -6.24 -10.34 -14.30
N LYS A 138 -5.82 -10.66 -13.07
CA LYS A 138 -5.74 -12.03 -12.54
C LYS A 138 -6.83 -12.31 -11.53
N TYR A 139 -7.69 -13.25 -11.83
CA TYR A 139 -8.80 -13.67 -10.98
C TYR A 139 -8.36 -14.05 -9.55
N ASP A 140 -7.28 -14.83 -9.43
CA ASP A 140 -6.79 -15.27 -8.11
C ASP A 140 -6.36 -14.12 -7.22
N ARG A 141 -5.90 -13.01 -7.81
CA ARG A 141 -5.53 -11.81 -7.06
C ARG A 141 -6.74 -11.02 -6.56
N LEU A 142 -7.89 -11.13 -7.22
CA LEU A 142 -9.14 -10.49 -6.77
C LEU A 142 -9.61 -11.03 -5.43
N LYS A 143 -9.33 -12.27 -5.08
CA LYS A 143 -9.67 -12.85 -3.75
C LYS A 143 -8.98 -12.06 -2.63
N SER A 144 -7.70 -11.78 -2.77
CA SER A 144 -6.94 -11.00 -1.78
C SER A 144 -7.38 -9.54 -1.75
N LEU A 145 -7.71 -8.96 -2.91
CA LEU A 145 -8.27 -7.61 -3.01
C LEU A 145 -9.59 -7.52 -2.24
N SER A 146 -10.54 -8.40 -2.54
CA SER A 146 -11.87 -8.43 -1.91
C SER A 146 -11.78 -8.58 -0.39
N SER A 147 -10.95 -9.52 0.07
CA SER A 147 -10.72 -9.74 1.51
C SER A 147 -10.15 -8.49 2.20
N ASN A 148 -9.22 -7.79 1.56
CA ASN A 148 -8.63 -6.58 2.12
C ASN A 148 -9.60 -5.39 2.10
N LEU A 149 -10.42 -5.24 1.04
CA LEU A 149 -11.46 -4.21 0.98
C LEU A 149 -12.47 -4.41 2.12
N GLN A 150 -12.96 -5.65 2.30
CA GLN A 150 -13.89 -5.99 3.37
C GLN A 150 -13.26 -5.74 4.75
N ARG A 151 -12.06 -6.25 4.99
CA ARG A 151 -11.33 -6.08 6.25
C ARG A 151 -11.13 -4.62 6.60
N CYS A 152 -10.82 -3.77 5.60
CA CYS A 152 -10.61 -2.33 5.79
C CYS A 152 -11.90 -1.52 5.84
N GLY A 153 -13.08 -2.09 5.57
CA GLY A 153 -14.36 -1.40 5.60
C GLY A 153 -14.55 -0.44 4.41
N VAL A 154 -14.01 -0.82 3.26
CA VAL A 154 -14.18 -0.06 2.02
C VAL A 154 -15.57 -0.34 1.44
N ALA A 155 -16.36 0.70 1.18
CA ALA A 155 -17.74 0.61 0.73
C ALA A 155 -18.01 1.25 -0.63
N ASN A 156 -17.11 2.12 -1.12
CA ASN A 156 -17.30 2.87 -2.39
C ASN A 156 -16.54 2.23 -3.57
N THR A 157 -16.29 0.92 -3.54
CA THR A 157 -15.44 0.26 -4.54
C THR A 157 -16.16 -0.82 -5.30
N ALA A 158 -16.08 -0.78 -6.62
CA ALA A 158 -16.46 -1.86 -7.53
C ALA A 158 -15.19 -2.58 -8.02
N THR A 159 -15.19 -3.91 -7.97
CA THR A 159 -14.06 -4.71 -8.48
C THR A 159 -14.32 -5.19 -9.90
N THR A 160 -13.31 -5.13 -10.77
CA THR A 160 -13.38 -5.58 -12.16
C THR A 160 -12.22 -6.51 -12.49
N LEU A 161 -12.44 -7.39 -13.47
CA LEU A 161 -11.44 -8.34 -13.99
C LEU A 161 -11.20 -8.03 -15.46
N GLN A 162 -10.18 -7.22 -15.75
CA GLN A 162 -9.90 -6.81 -17.12
C GLN A 162 -8.43 -6.41 -17.29
N GLU A 163 -7.88 -6.54 -18.49
CA GLU A 163 -6.59 -5.94 -18.81
C GLU A 163 -6.71 -4.42 -18.85
N GLY A 164 -5.80 -3.71 -18.15
CA GLY A 164 -5.83 -2.25 -18.01
C GLY A 164 -5.89 -1.49 -19.34
N ARG A 165 -5.29 -2.05 -20.42
CA ARG A 165 -5.31 -1.43 -21.78
C ARG A 165 -6.73 -1.32 -22.39
N PHE A 166 -7.70 -2.05 -21.87
CA PHE A 166 -9.08 -2.05 -22.39
C PHE A 166 -9.99 -1.06 -21.65
N PHE A 167 -9.50 -0.36 -20.64
CA PHE A 167 -10.24 0.75 -20.04
C PHE A 167 -10.24 1.93 -21.00
N LYS A 168 -11.20 1.92 -21.95
CA LYS A 168 -11.48 3.04 -22.89
C LYS A 168 -12.85 3.60 -22.58
N GLY A 169 -12.99 4.92 -22.59
CA GLY A 169 -14.28 5.57 -22.49
C GLY A 169 -14.90 5.68 -21.09
N PHE A 170 -14.11 5.67 -20.05
CA PHE A 170 -14.51 6.14 -18.73
C PHE A 170 -14.34 7.66 -18.66
N SER A 171 -15.11 8.37 -19.46
CA SER A 171 -15.20 9.84 -19.45
C SER A 171 -16.64 10.24 -19.15
#